data_ca33b79c1824dad53689882091fc75a3
#
_entry.id   ca33b79c1824dad53689882091fc75a3
#
_cell.length_a   1.000
_cell.length_b   1.000
_cell.length_c   1.000
_cell.angle_alpha   90.00
_cell.angle_beta   90.00
_cell.angle_gamma   90.00
#
_symmetry.space_group_name_H-M   'P 1'
#
loop_
_entity.id
_entity.type
_entity.pdbx_description
1 polymer ?
#
loop_
_entity_poly.entity_id
_entity_poly.type
_entity_poly.pdbx_seq_one_letter_code
_entity_poly.pdbx_strand_id
1 'polypeptide(L)'
;MNDADTRSTAAAPADVAEMMVCTMSDWLLRAEVIQLGLASALNQVAALLAQARTNGQGPALEDPAALTLTRAQRPAFLSRSERAAQIGALRRYEAPEWIGQMMPRLAGRVRQFVRPLQIDAQGRINSLRVADKQGRLRRFAGLAGLAELAEIAQPFLVYLPQQDQRCFVDTVDFVVADPLAAHAPGVGHVVMVTDLAVFEFTTVGARALSRHPGVTHELLRERTPAAVAVGGVPVTPGPDAALLHTLRTQIDPHRVRDIEFATGAARREALLRLHARETAHALA
;
A
#
# COMPACT_ATOMS: atom_id res chain seq x y z
N MET A 1 -39.10 34.11 -12.16
CA MET A 1 -38.52 33.79 -10.85
C MET A 1 -38.19 32.32 -10.93
N ASN A 2 -36.96 32.04 -11.39
CA ASN A 2 -36.47 30.67 -11.65
C ASN A 2 -35.67 30.22 -10.41
N ASP A 3 -36.26 29.30 -9.67
CA ASP A 3 -35.53 28.52 -8.68
C ASP A 3 -34.60 27.55 -9.44
N ALA A 4 -33.34 27.91 -9.51
CA ALA A 4 -32.30 27.02 -10.01
C ALA A 4 -32.08 25.94 -8.94
N ASP A 5 -32.55 24.75 -9.25
CA ASP A 5 -32.39 23.50 -8.55
C ASP A 5 -30.86 23.18 -8.38
N THR A 6 -30.28 23.67 -7.30
CA THR A 6 -28.93 23.30 -6.86
C THR A 6 -28.97 21.88 -6.30
N ARG A 7 -29.10 20.89 -7.17
CA ARG A 7 -28.80 19.51 -6.81
C ARG A 7 -27.32 19.41 -6.49
N SER A 8 -27.03 19.49 -5.20
CA SER A 8 -25.73 19.02 -4.66
C SER A 8 -25.54 17.58 -5.14
N THR A 9 -24.71 17.40 -6.15
CA THR A 9 -24.28 16.07 -6.57
C THR A 9 -23.33 15.53 -5.48
N ALA A 10 -23.93 14.93 -4.45
CA ALA A 10 -23.15 14.20 -3.46
C ALA A 10 -22.29 13.18 -4.20
N ALA A 11 -20.99 13.28 -4.07
CA ALA A 11 -20.05 12.34 -4.69
C ALA A 11 -20.43 10.92 -4.23
N ALA A 12 -20.42 9.96 -5.17
CA ALA A 12 -20.66 8.56 -4.83
C ALA A 12 -19.76 8.12 -3.69
N PRO A 13 -20.26 7.31 -2.73
CA PRO A 13 -19.47 6.86 -1.58
C PRO A 13 -18.17 6.17 -2.04
N ALA A 14 -17.15 6.18 -1.19
CA ALA A 14 -15.89 5.53 -1.49
C ALA A 14 -16.09 4.02 -1.62
N ASP A 15 -15.50 3.43 -2.68
CA ASP A 15 -15.37 1.99 -2.78
C ASP A 15 -14.23 1.47 -1.86
N VAL A 16 -14.08 0.15 -1.76
CA VAL A 16 -13.09 -0.46 -0.86
C VAL A 16 -11.65 -0.09 -1.25
N ALA A 17 -11.36 0.00 -2.55
CA ALA A 17 -10.03 0.36 -3.04
C ALA A 17 -9.71 1.83 -2.71
N GLU A 18 -10.68 2.71 -2.85
CA GLU A 18 -10.57 4.13 -2.48
C GLU A 18 -10.41 4.30 -0.98
N MET A 19 -11.18 3.55 -0.19
CA MET A 19 -11.05 3.53 1.27
C MET A 19 -9.65 3.13 1.70
N MET A 20 -9.11 2.04 1.14
CA MET A 20 -7.75 1.58 1.42
C MET A 20 -6.71 2.62 1.02
N VAL A 21 -6.78 3.15 -0.21
CA VAL A 21 -5.83 4.15 -0.71
C VAL A 21 -5.80 5.39 0.18
N CYS A 22 -6.96 5.92 0.55
CA CYS A 22 -7.05 7.10 1.40
C CYS A 22 -6.48 6.83 2.81
N THR A 23 -6.84 5.69 3.41
CA THR A 23 -6.28 5.25 4.70
C THR A 23 -4.76 5.06 4.64
N MET A 24 -4.26 4.41 3.58
CA MET A 24 -2.82 4.22 3.37
C MET A 24 -2.11 5.58 3.20
N SER A 25 -2.72 6.54 2.48
CA SER A 25 -2.13 7.87 2.30
C SER A 25 -1.94 8.61 3.63
N ASP A 26 -2.84 8.43 4.62
CA ASP A 26 -2.70 9.03 5.95
C ASP A 26 -1.43 8.55 6.67
N TRP A 27 -1.12 7.27 6.57
CA TRP A 27 0.10 6.70 7.16
C TRP A 27 1.36 7.17 6.43
N LEU A 28 1.28 7.43 5.14
CA LEU A 28 2.42 7.87 4.31
C LEU A 28 2.77 9.36 4.50
N LEU A 29 1.82 10.21 4.89
CA LEU A 29 2.05 11.65 5.09
C LEU A 29 3.20 11.99 6.05
N ARG A 30 3.52 11.10 6.98
CA ARG A 30 4.56 11.32 7.99
C ARG A 30 5.97 10.91 7.54
N ALA A 31 6.13 10.45 6.29
CA ALA A 31 7.43 10.07 5.74
C ALA A 31 8.19 11.30 5.24
N GLU A 32 9.51 11.23 5.21
CA GLU A 32 10.33 12.14 4.40
C GLU A 32 10.46 11.61 2.98
N VAL A 33 10.56 10.28 2.84
CA VAL A 33 10.61 9.59 1.55
C VAL A 33 9.60 8.44 1.55
N ILE A 34 8.81 8.35 0.50
CA ILE A 34 7.94 7.20 0.25
C ILE A 34 8.53 6.38 -0.90
N GLN A 35 8.81 5.11 -0.64
CA GLN A 35 9.18 4.17 -1.69
C GLN A 35 7.94 3.63 -2.41
N LEU A 36 7.94 3.69 -3.74
CA LEU A 36 6.80 3.23 -4.54
C LEU A 36 6.70 1.71 -4.67
N GLY A 37 7.77 0.98 -4.30
CA GLY A 37 7.85 -0.47 -4.46
C GLY A 37 7.88 -0.90 -5.94
N LEU A 38 8.10 -2.18 -6.23
CA LEU A 38 8.25 -2.67 -7.61
C LEU A 38 6.92 -3.02 -8.30
N ALA A 39 5.97 -3.58 -7.59
CA ALA A 39 4.71 -4.09 -8.16
C ALA A 39 3.51 -3.83 -7.24
N SER A 40 3.45 -2.64 -6.64
CA SER A 40 2.47 -2.27 -5.61
C SER A 40 1.61 -1.11 -6.10
N ALA A 41 0.57 -1.40 -6.88
CA ALA A 41 -0.31 -0.39 -7.47
C ALA A 41 -1.01 0.46 -6.39
N LEU A 42 -1.54 -0.16 -5.33
CA LEU A 42 -2.18 0.56 -4.22
C LEU A 42 -1.19 1.47 -3.48
N ASN A 43 0.03 0.97 -3.19
CA ASN A 43 1.05 1.82 -2.55
C ASN A 43 1.44 3.01 -3.44
N GLN A 44 1.58 2.82 -4.75
CA GLN A 44 1.86 3.92 -5.68
C GLN A 44 0.75 4.98 -5.65
N VAL A 45 -0.51 4.57 -5.77
CA VAL A 45 -1.64 5.50 -5.76
C VAL A 45 -1.74 6.23 -4.41
N ALA A 46 -1.56 5.53 -3.29
CA ALA A 46 -1.56 6.12 -1.96
C ALA A 46 -0.40 7.11 -1.75
N ALA A 47 0.79 6.81 -2.28
CA ALA A 47 1.96 7.68 -2.22
C ALA A 47 1.76 8.98 -3.01
N LEU A 48 1.24 8.88 -4.24
CA LEU A 48 0.90 10.04 -5.06
C LEU A 48 -0.20 10.89 -4.42
N LEU A 49 -1.21 10.25 -3.82
CA LEU A 49 -2.26 10.95 -3.09
C LEU A 49 -1.69 11.68 -1.85
N ALA A 50 -0.83 11.02 -1.07
CA ALA A 50 -0.17 11.64 0.08
C ALA A 50 0.65 12.88 -0.34
N GLN A 51 1.37 12.80 -1.44
CA GLN A 51 2.14 13.92 -1.98
C GLN A 51 1.22 15.07 -2.44
N ALA A 52 0.12 14.77 -3.14
CA ALA A 52 -0.84 15.78 -3.61
C ALA A 52 -1.50 16.55 -2.44
N ARG A 53 -1.79 15.87 -1.33
CA ARG A 53 -2.36 16.47 -0.11
C ARG A 53 -1.47 17.52 0.55
N THR A 54 -0.19 17.55 0.23
CA THR A 54 0.80 18.49 0.76
C THR A 54 1.25 19.52 -0.26
N ASN A 55 0.56 19.64 -1.39
CA ASN A 55 0.92 20.55 -2.49
C ASN A 55 2.41 20.40 -2.91
N GLY A 56 2.92 19.18 -2.91
CA GLY A 56 4.32 18.89 -3.27
C GLY A 56 5.37 19.26 -2.20
N GLN A 57 4.95 19.80 -1.05
CA GLN A 57 5.86 20.11 0.06
C GLN A 57 6.12 18.92 0.99
N GLY A 58 5.36 17.86 0.83
CA GLY A 58 5.46 16.65 1.64
C GLY A 58 6.56 15.68 1.19
N PRO A 59 6.34 14.37 1.37
CA PRO A 59 7.33 13.35 1.09
C PRO A 59 7.86 13.39 -0.34
N ALA A 60 9.15 13.15 -0.51
CA ALA A 60 9.68 12.81 -1.83
C ALA A 60 9.31 11.36 -2.17
N LEU A 61 9.13 11.08 -3.45
CA LEU A 61 8.84 9.73 -3.96
C LEU A 61 10.12 9.10 -4.49
N GLU A 62 10.44 7.91 -4.02
CA GLU A 62 11.51 7.09 -4.55
C GLU A 62 10.91 6.01 -5.44
N ASP A 63 11.37 5.92 -6.67
CA ASP A 63 11.00 4.88 -7.61
C ASP A 63 12.16 3.88 -7.77
N PRO A 64 12.07 2.68 -7.16
CA PRO A 64 13.14 1.71 -7.21
C PRO A 64 13.34 1.08 -8.59
N ALA A 65 12.33 1.16 -9.47
CA ALA A 65 12.44 0.67 -10.85
C ALA A 65 13.29 1.61 -11.72
N ALA A 66 13.26 2.91 -11.42
CA ALA A 66 13.99 3.94 -12.14
C ALA A 66 15.21 4.49 -11.40
N LEU A 67 15.42 4.06 -10.16
CA LEU A 67 16.47 4.57 -9.26
C LEU A 67 16.45 6.11 -9.17
N THR A 68 15.26 6.67 -8.96
CA THR A 68 15.06 8.12 -8.92
C THR A 68 14.35 8.58 -7.67
N LEU A 69 14.69 9.79 -7.22
CA LEU A 69 13.94 10.55 -6.24
C LEU A 69 13.23 11.71 -6.95
N THR A 70 11.94 11.90 -6.69
CA THR A 70 11.15 12.97 -7.33
C THR A 70 10.17 13.61 -6.35
N ARG A 71 9.77 14.85 -6.64
CA ARG A 71 8.61 15.53 -6.07
C ARG A 71 7.57 15.90 -7.13
N ALA A 72 7.80 15.48 -8.37
CA ALA A 72 6.88 15.75 -9.45
C ALA A 72 5.55 15.03 -9.22
N GLN A 73 4.46 15.78 -9.24
CA GLN A 73 3.11 15.23 -9.21
C GLN A 73 2.77 14.69 -10.59
N ARG A 74 2.20 13.50 -10.61
CA ARG A 74 1.76 12.83 -11.85
C ARG A 74 0.60 11.89 -11.53
N PRO A 75 -0.22 11.54 -12.50
CA PRO A 75 -1.17 10.44 -12.35
C PRO A 75 -0.45 9.10 -12.12
N ALA A 76 -1.16 8.15 -11.53
CA ALA A 76 -0.68 6.79 -11.39
C ALA A 76 -0.64 6.08 -12.74
N PHE A 77 0.45 5.36 -13.01
CA PHE A 77 0.61 4.50 -14.17
C PHE A 77 0.96 3.08 -13.74
N LEU A 78 0.46 2.11 -14.48
CA LEU A 78 0.83 0.71 -14.31
C LEU A 78 2.29 0.49 -14.74
N SER A 79 2.63 1.02 -15.91
CA SER A 79 3.97 0.97 -16.48
C SER A 79 4.78 2.17 -15.99
N ARG A 80 5.73 1.90 -15.11
CA ARG A 80 6.70 2.91 -14.66
C ARG A 80 7.94 2.82 -15.54
N SER A 81 7.80 3.25 -16.81
CA SER A 81 8.96 3.27 -17.70
C SER A 81 10.02 4.21 -17.13
N GLU A 82 11.28 3.84 -17.27
CA GLU A 82 12.42 4.63 -16.81
C GLU A 82 12.32 6.10 -17.27
N ARG A 83 11.91 6.33 -18.52
CA ARG A 83 11.77 7.68 -19.05
C ARG A 83 10.73 8.51 -18.29
N ALA A 84 9.54 7.96 -18.04
CA ALA A 84 8.49 8.68 -17.32
C ALA A 84 8.87 8.95 -15.86
N ALA A 85 9.55 7.99 -15.20
CA ALA A 85 10.04 8.16 -13.84
C ALA A 85 11.25 9.11 -13.74
N GLN A 86 11.98 9.32 -14.83
CA GLN A 86 13.12 10.22 -14.88
C GLN A 86 12.75 11.68 -15.15
N ILE A 87 11.57 11.94 -15.73
CA ILE A 87 11.06 13.30 -15.93
C ILE A 87 10.77 13.93 -14.57
N GLY A 88 11.39 15.08 -14.31
CA GLY A 88 11.24 15.78 -13.03
C GLY A 88 11.97 15.12 -11.84
N ALA A 89 12.88 14.18 -12.11
CA ALA A 89 13.70 13.59 -11.04
C ALA A 89 14.62 14.65 -10.43
N LEU A 90 14.56 14.75 -9.10
CA LEU A 90 15.48 15.59 -8.30
C LEU A 90 16.87 14.97 -8.26
N ARG A 91 16.93 13.65 -8.25
CA ARG A 91 18.16 12.87 -8.20
C ARG A 91 17.97 11.51 -8.86
N ARG A 92 19.02 11.01 -9.49
CA ARG A 92 19.19 9.62 -9.90
C ARG A 92 20.26 8.96 -9.07
N TYR A 93 20.16 7.68 -8.89
CA TYR A 93 21.09 6.87 -8.09
C TYR A 93 21.60 5.70 -8.91
N GLU A 94 22.76 5.21 -8.50
CA GLU A 94 23.18 3.85 -8.79
C GLU A 94 22.65 2.92 -7.67
N ALA A 95 22.33 1.67 -8.00
CA ALA A 95 21.78 0.73 -7.01
C ALA A 95 22.67 0.56 -5.78
N PRO A 96 24.02 0.44 -5.88
CA PRO A 96 24.90 0.39 -4.70
C PRO A 96 24.87 1.67 -3.86
N GLU A 97 24.73 2.82 -4.48
CA GLU A 97 24.62 4.10 -3.76
C GLU A 97 23.33 4.14 -2.95
N TRP A 98 22.20 3.74 -3.58
CA TRP A 98 20.92 3.70 -2.91
C TRP A 98 20.94 2.78 -1.69
N ILE A 99 21.30 1.51 -1.89
CA ILE A 99 21.29 0.49 -0.84
C ILE A 99 22.33 0.79 0.23
N GLY A 100 23.56 1.12 -0.15
CA GLY A 100 24.68 1.26 0.79
C GLY A 100 24.78 2.59 1.50
N GLN A 101 24.22 3.66 0.94
CA GLN A 101 24.37 5.01 1.49
C GLN A 101 23.05 5.69 1.86
N MET A 102 22.05 5.60 0.98
CA MET A 102 20.82 6.37 1.15
C MET A 102 19.84 5.67 2.10
N MET A 103 19.60 4.37 1.93
CA MET A 103 18.68 3.63 2.79
C MET A 103 19.05 3.73 4.28
N PRO A 104 20.28 3.50 4.72
CA PRO A 104 20.64 3.63 6.13
C PRO A 104 20.42 5.04 6.69
N ARG A 105 20.63 6.09 5.87
CA ARG A 105 20.39 7.49 6.28
C ARG A 105 18.91 7.83 6.42
N LEU A 106 18.03 7.05 5.81
CA LEU A 106 16.57 7.23 5.85
C LEU A 106 15.91 6.39 6.94
N ALA A 107 16.67 5.70 7.79
CA ALA A 107 16.12 4.90 8.87
C ALA A 107 15.14 5.72 9.74
N GLY A 108 13.94 5.18 9.96
CA GLY A 108 12.84 5.84 10.65
C GLY A 108 12.09 6.93 9.85
N ARG A 109 12.60 7.34 8.67
CA ARG A 109 12.04 8.41 7.84
C ARG A 109 11.48 7.96 6.51
N VAL A 110 11.80 6.72 6.08
CA VAL A 110 11.26 6.08 4.89
C VAL A 110 9.99 5.30 5.24
N ARG A 111 9.02 5.32 4.32
CA ARG A 111 7.82 4.47 4.40
C ARG A 111 7.51 3.86 3.05
N GLN A 112 6.98 2.65 3.13
CA GLN A 112 6.46 1.91 1.98
C GLN A 112 5.41 0.95 2.47
N PHE A 113 4.27 0.90 1.82
CA PHE A 113 3.37 -0.23 1.99
C PHE A 113 3.83 -1.41 1.16
N VAL A 114 3.97 -2.56 1.80
CA VAL A 114 4.32 -3.82 1.15
C VAL A 114 3.11 -4.76 1.13
N ARG A 115 3.01 -5.57 0.06
CA ARG A 115 2.01 -6.63 -0.07
C ARG A 115 2.68 -7.99 0.06
N PRO A 116 2.65 -8.61 1.24
CA PRO A 116 3.17 -9.96 1.41
C PRO A 116 2.21 -11.01 0.83
N LEU A 117 2.70 -12.24 0.69
CA LEU A 117 1.86 -13.41 0.44
C LEU A 117 1.14 -13.83 1.72
N GLN A 118 1.84 -13.74 2.86
CA GLN A 118 1.31 -14.04 4.18
C GLN A 118 1.87 -13.06 5.21
N ILE A 119 1.04 -12.75 6.21
CA ILE A 119 1.43 -12.13 7.48
C ILE A 119 0.75 -12.91 8.60
N ASP A 120 1.44 -13.08 9.74
CA ASP A 120 0.85 -13.75 10.90
C ASP A 120 0.53 -12.80 12.06
N ALA A 121 -0.05 -13.38 13.12
CA ALA A 121 -0.44 -12.63 14.32
C ALA A 121 0.73 -12.00 15.08
N GLN A 122 1.97 -12.40 14.79
CA GLN A 122 3.20 -11.84 15.32
C GLN A 122 3.76 -10.72 14.43
N GLY A 123 3.10 -10.41 13.29
CA GLY A 123 3.59 -9.42 12.34
C GLY A 123 4.74 -9.89 11.44
N ARG A 124 5.08 -11.19 11.47
CA ARG A 124 6.09 -11.77 10.60
C ARG A 124 5.55 -11.90 9.18
N ILE A 125 6.41 -11.74 8.21
CA ILE A 125 6.03 -11.57 6.80
C ILE A 125 6.67 -12.63 5.95
N ASN A 126 5.87 -13.20 5.05
CA ASN A 126 6.31 -14.12 4.01
C ASN A 126 5.92 -13.60 2.61
N SER A 127 6.89 -13.48 1.74
CA SER A 127 6.71 -13.12 0.33
C SER A 127 7.41 -14.09 -0.62
N LEU A 128 7.98 -15.17 -0.11
CA LEU A 128 8.88 -16.04 -0.87
C LEU A 128 8.33 -17.43 -1.13
N ARG A 129 7.81 -18.10 -0.10
CA ARG A 129 7.44 -19.53 -0.19
C ARG A 129 6.12 -19.78 0.49
N VAL A 130 5.20 -20.40 -0.21
CA VAL A 130 3.89 -20.78 0.33
C VAL A 130 3.64 -22.26 0.04
N ALA A 131 3.19 -23.01 1.04
CA ALA A 131 2.81 -24.40 0.88
C ALA A 131 1.48 -24.50 0.09
N ASP A 132 1.43 -25.38 -0.91
CA ASP A 132 0.18 -25.72 -1.56
C ASP A 132 -0.60 -26.75 -0.70
N LYS A 133 -1.81 -27.14 -1.15
CA LYS A 133 -2.67 -28.09 -0.44
C LYS A 133 -2.03 -29.47 -0.24
N GLN A 134 -0.98 -29.78 -0.97
CA GLN A 134 -0.21 -31.02 -0.87
C GLN A 134 1.07 -30.85 -0.05
N GLY A 135 1.25 -29.69 0.60
CA GLY A 135 2.46 -29.38 1.39
C GLY A 135 3.69 -29.04 0.56
N ARG A 136 3.58 -28.92 -0.78
CA ARG A 136 4.72 -28.57 -1.62
C ARG A 136 4.93 -27.06 -1.60
N LEU A 137 6.14 -26.62 -1.32
CA LEU A 137 6.50 -25.21 -1.29
C LEU A 137 6.57 -24.64 -2.71
N ARG A 138 5.72 -23.66 -3.00
CA ARG A 138 5.82 -22.83 -4.21
C ARG A 138 6.64 -21.59 -3.91
N ARG A 139 7.59 -21.30 -4.80
CA ARG A 139 8.46 -20.12 -4.69
C ARG A 139 7.89 -18.95 -5.50
N PHE A 140 8.00 -17.75 -4.91
CA PHE A 140 7.64 -16.47 -5.50
C PHE A 140 8.85 -15.52 -5.49
N ALA A 141 8.76 -14.40 -6.18
CA ALA A 141 9.87 -13.45 -6.36
C ALA A 141 9.94 -12.36 -5.27
N GLY A 142 9.64 -12.67 -4.03
CA GLY A 142 9.27 -11.68 -3.04
C GLY A 142 10.36 -11.18 -2.07
N LEU A 143 11.65 -11.23 -2.42
CA LEU A 143 12.71 -10.81 -1.48
C LEU A 143 13.24 -9.38 -1.67
N ALA A 144 12.99 -8.72 -2.79
CA ALA A 144 13.65 -7.47 -3.18
C ALA A 144 13.65 -6.38 -2.08
N GLY A 145 14.68 -6.36 -1.22
CA GLY A 145 14.89 -5.36 -0.17
C GLY A 145 13.92 -5.41 1.01
N LEU A 146 13.11 -6.48 1.16
CA LEU A 146 12.06 -6.52 2.17
C LEU A 146 12.61 -6.69 3.59
N ALA A 147 13.67 -7.48 3.76
CA ALA A 147 14.34 -7.64 5.06
C ALA A 147 15.03 -6.35 5.49
N GLU A 148 15.73 -5.70 4.58
CA GLU A 148 16.40 -4.41 4.79
C GLU A 148 15.38 -3.30 5.09
N LEU A 149 14.25 -3.31 4.41
CA LEU A 149 13.17 -2.36 4.69
C LEU A 149 12.61 -2.54 6.11
N ALA A 150 12.51 -3.79 6.60
CA ALA A 150 12.06 -4.05 7.96
C ALA A 150 12.99 -3.47 9.04
N GLU A 151 14.29 -3.33 8.74
CA GLU A 151 15.27 -2.74 9.66
C GLU A 151 15.20 -1.20 9.70
N ILE A 152 14.76 -0.56 8.62
CA ILE A 152 14.80 0.90 8.51
C ILE A 152 13.44 1.58 8.58
N ALA A 153 12.34 0.90 8.23
CA ALA A 153 11.00 1.50 8.20
C ALA A 153 10.27 1.35 9.54
N GLN A 154 9.86 2.48 10.11
CA GLN A 154 9.04 2.53 11.33
C GLN A 154 7.93 3.58 11.20
N PRO A 155 6.67 3.21 11.35
CA PRO A 155 6.16 1.83 11.39
C PRO A 155 6.43 1.09 10.08
N PHE A 156 6.53 -0.24 10.15
CA PHE A 156 6.53 -1.07 8.96
C PHE A 156 5.10 -1.19 8.43
N LEU A 157 4.87 -0.89 7.16
CA LEU A 157 3.52 -0.77 6.62
C LEU A 157 3.19 -1.92 5.66
N VAL A 158 2.05 -2.55 5.90
CA VAL A 158 1.55 -3.71 5.15
C VAL A 158 0.16 -3.42 4.58
N TYR A 159 -0.16 -3.96 3.42
CA TYR A 159 -1.54 -3.97 2.93
C TYR A 159 -1.93 -5.32 2.34
N LEU A 160 -3.21 -5.67 2.50
CA LEU A 160 -3.82 -6.86 1.90
C LEU A 160 -5.11 -6.44 1.18
N PRO A 161 -5.15 -6.44 -0.17
CA PRO A 161 -6.36 -6.08 -0.92
C PRO A 161 -7.52 -7.05 -0.70
N GLN A 162 -7.23 -8.25 -0.21
CA GLN A 162 -8.19 -9.26 0.16
C GLN A 162 -7.69 -9.97 1.42
N GLN A 163 -8.36 -9.74 2.54
CA GLN A 163 -8.07 -10.43 3.80
C GLN A 163 -8.77 -11.78 3.83
N ASP A 164 -7.99 -12.84 3.82
CA ASP A 164 -8.50 -14.21 4.01
C ASP A 164 -7.47 -15.08 4.77
N GLN A 165 -7.88 -16.29 5.12
CA GLN A 165 -7.06 -17.25 5.88
C GLN A 165 -5.82 -17.79 5.10
N ARG A 166 -5.60 -17.39 3.85
CA ARG A 166 -4.40 -17.75 3.07
C ARG A 166 -3.31 -16.69 3.19
N CYS A 167 -3.70 -15.45 3.47
CA CYS A 167 -2.76 -14.34 3.55
C CYS A 167 -2.61 -13.77 4.97
N PHE A 168 -3.67 -13.79 5.78
CA PHE A 168 -3.59 -13.47 7.21
C PHE A 168 -3.71 -14.78 7.99
N VAL A 169 -2.56 -15.33 8.38
CA VAL A 169 -2.42 -16.70 8.89
C VAL A 169 -2.04 -16.73 10.37
N ASP A 170 -2.23 -17.86 11.04
CA ASP A 170 -1.75 -18.03 12.42
C ASP A 170 -0.21 -18.05 12.49
N THR A 171 0.43 -18.67 11.50
CA THR A 171 1.89 -18.73 11.36
C THR A 171 2.25 -18.75 9.88
N VAL A 172 3.22 -17.93 9.48
CA VAL A 172 3.72 -17.90 8.10
C VAL A 172 4.50 -19.15 7.75
N ASP A 173 4.38 -19.63 6.51
CA ASP A 173 5.09 -20.82 6.03
C ASP A 173 6.61 -20.59 5.95
N PHE A 174 7.04 -19.35 5.84
CA PHE A 174 8.45 -18.95 5.80
C PHE A 174 8.59 -17.50 6.26
N VAL A 175 9.55 -17.20 7.12
CA VAL A 175 9.82 -15.82 7.57
C VAL A 175 10.82 -15.17 6.62
N VAL A 176 10.36 -14.14 5.90
CA VAL A 176 11.20 -13.28 5.06
C VAL A 176 11.67 -12.06 5.85
N ALA A 177 10.77 -11.48 6.65
CA ALA A 177 11.05 -10.36 7.53
C ALA A 177 10.27 -10.48 8.83
N ASP A 178 10.88 -10.04 9.91
CA ASP A 178 10.26 -9.88 11.24
C ASP A 178 10.49 -8.44 11.71
N PRO A 179 9.60 -7.50 11.32
CA PRO A 179 9.80 -6.09 11.62
C PRO A 179 9.76 -5.76 13.12
N LEU A 180 9.12 -6.60 13.94
CA LEU A 180 9.09 -6.39 15.39
C LEU A 180 10.40 -6.81 16.05
N ALA A 181 11.02 -7.89 15.58
CA ALA A 181 12.32 -8.38 16.09
C ALA A 181 13.51 -7.59 15.54
N ALA A 182 13.36 -6.90 14.40
CA ALA A 182 14.42 -6.08 13.80
C ALA A 182 14.78 -4.83 14.61
N HIS A 183 13.99 -4.50 15.62
CA HIS A 183 14.16 -3.31 16.46
C HIS A 183 14.28 -3.67 17.94
N ALA A 184 14.76 -2.72 18.74
CA ALA A 184 14.80 -2.88 20.19
C ALA A 184 13.38 -3.18 20.74
N PRO A 185 13.27 -3.96 21.83
CA PRO A 185 11.98 -4.27 22.45
C PRO A 185 11.13 -3.02 22.71
N GLY A 186 9.87 -3.05 22.27
CA GLY A 186 8.91 -1.94 22.43
C GLY A 186 9.03 -0.85 21.33
N VAL A 187 9.99 -0.92 20.42
CA VAL A 187 10.15 0.04 19.31
C VAL A 187 9.49 -0.47 18.04
N GLY A 188 9.56 -1.79 17.76
CA GLY A 188 8.97 -2.39 16.56
C GLY A 188 7.46 -2.17 16.50
N HIS A 189 6.98 -1.69 15.36
CA HIS A 189 5.58 -1.38 15.09
C HIS A 189 5.23 -1.70 13.64
N VAL A 190 4.20 -2.53 13.44
CA VAL A 190 3.65 -2.85 12.12
C VAL A 190 2.23 -2.34 12.04
N VAL A 191 1.89 -1.69 10.94
CA VAL A 191 0.52 -1.31 10.62
C VAL A 191 0.09 -2.00 9.33
N MET A 192 -1.09 -2.61 9.37
CA MET A 192 -1.66 -3.29 8.21
C MET A 192 -3.02 -2.69 7.85
N VAL A 193 -3.18 -2.32 6.58
CA VAL A 193 -4.46 -1.90 6.00
C VAL A 193 -4.96 -3.01 5.08
N THR A 194 -6.19 -3.47 5.31
CA THR A 194 -6.83 -4.52 4.49
C THR A 194 -8.10 -3.99 3.84
N ASP A 195 -8.78 -4.80 3.05
CA ASP A 195 -10.14 -4.53 2.56
C ASP A 195 -11.21 -4.51 3.67
N LEU A 196 -10.88 -5.01 4.88
CA LEU A 196 -11.82 -5.10 5.99
C LEU A 196 -11.53 -4.10 7.11
N ALA A 197 -10.25 -3.83 7.42
CA ALA A 197 -9.87 -3.15 8.64
C ALA A 197 -8.44 -2.58 8.60
N VAL A 198 -8.11 -1.81 9.63
CA VAL A 198 -6.74 -1.39 9.96
C VAL A 198 -6.30 -2.12 11.22
N PHE A 199 -5.09 -2.68 11.18
CA PHE A 199 -4.51 -3.44 12.29
C PHE A 199 -3.18 -2.83 12.73
N GLU A 200 -2.84 -3.08 13.97
CA GLU A 200 -1.57 -2.77 14.60
C GLU A 200 -0.96 -4.02 15.22
N PHE A 201 0.34 -4.19 15.03
CA PHE A 201 1.12 -5.25 15.66
C PHE A 201 2.27 -4.61 16.43
N THR A 202 2.43 -5.03 17.66
CA THR A 202 3.48 -4.60 18.58
C THR A 202 4.07 -5.79 19.30
N THR A 203 5.14 -5.60 20.04
CA THR A 203 5.74 -6.66 20.88
C THR A 203 4.83 -7.18 21.98
N VAL A 204 3.72 -6.48 22.30
CA VAL A 204 2.75 -6.91 23.31
C VAL A 204 1.51 -7.58 22.69
N GLY A 205 1.37 -7.60 21.38
CA GLY A 205 0.28 -8.26 20.67
C GLY A 205 -0.23 -7.50 19.44
N ALA A 206 -1.23 -8.11 18.80
CA ALA A 206 -1.87 -7.59 17.60
C ALA A 206 -3.35 -7.28 17.85
N ARG A 207 -3.84 -6.18 17.24
CA ARG A 207 -5.24 -5.77 17.36
C ARG A 207 -5.72 -5.02 16.11
N ALA A 208 -7.02 -5.05 15.88
CA ALA A 208 -7.65 -4.12 14.95
C ALA A 208 -7.74 -2.73 15.61
N LEU A 209 -7.43 -1.69 14.83
CA LEU A 209 -7.60 -0.28 15.22
C LEU A 209 -8.98 0.23 14.81
N SER A 210 -9.43 -0.17 13.62
CA SER A 210 -10.75 0.19 13.09
C SER A 210 -11.19 -0.82 12.03
N ARG A 211 -12.49 -0.90 11.75
CA ARG A 211 -13.08 -1.67 10.65
C ARG A 211 -13.64 -0.74 9.59
N HIS A 212 -13.57 -1.12 8.32
CA HIS A 212 -14.11 -0.29 7.26
C HIS A 212 -15.65 -0.23 7.26
N PRO A 213 -16.25 0.84 6.71
CA PRO A 213 -17.71 0.94 6.61
C PRO A 213 -18.33 -0.29 5.94
N GLY A 214 -19.42 -0.81 6.50
CA GLY A 214 -20.11 -2.00 5.99
C GLY A 214 -19.52 -3.35 6.45
N VAL A 215 -18.32 -3.38 7.03
CA VAL A 215 -17.74 -4.61 7.59
C VAL A 215 -18.38 -4.90 8.95
N THR A 216 -18.93 -6.11 9.16
CA THR A 216 -19.47 -6.53 10.44
C THR A 216 -18.37 -7.07 11.37
N HIS A 217 -18.64 -7.09 12.68
CA HIS A 217 -17.70 -7.67 13.64
C HIS A 217 -17.53 -9.19 13.46
N GLU A 218 -18.60 -9.86 13.02
CA GLU A 218 -18.60 -11.30 12.71
C GLU A 218 -17.68 -11.61 11.54
N LEU A 219 -17.82 -10.89 10.42
CA LEU A 219 -16.97 -11.05 9.25
C LEU A 219 -15.51 -10.77 9.58
N LEU A 220 -15.24 -9.69 10.34
CA LEU A 220 -13.87 -9.34 10.73
C LEU A 220 -13.25 -10.47 11.59
N ARG A 221 -14.00 -11.02 12.54
CA ARG A 221 -13.54 -12.13 13.39
C ARG A 221 -13.30 -13.41 12.58
N GLU A 222 -14.20 -13.75 11.65
CA GLU A 222 -14.07 -14.94 10.80
C GLU A 222 -12.79 -14.91 9.94
N ARG A 223 -12.39 -13.69 9.48
CA ARG A 223 -11.27 -13.50 8.55
C ARG A 223 -9.96 -13.17 9.24
N THR A 224 -9.93 -13.12 10.57
CA THR A 224 -8.76 -12.70 11.35
C THR A 224 -8.29 -13.86 12.23
N PRO A 225 -6.96 -14.12 12.33
CA PRO A 225 -6.42 -15.11 13.26
C PRO A 225 -6.90 -14.90 14.70
N ALA A 226 -7.14 -16.00 15.41
CA ALA A 226 -7.73 -15.95 16.76
C ALA A 226 -6.87 -15.17 17.77
N ALA A 227 -5.56 -15.13 17.57
CA ALA A 227 -4.62 -14.40 18.44
C ALA A 227 -4.68 -12.86 18.28
N VAL A 228 -5.40 -12.35 17.26
CA VAL A 228 -5.52 -10.91 16.99
C VAL A 228 -6.81 -10.38 17.61
N ALA A 229 -6.72 -9.36 18.45
CA ALA A 229 -7.89 -8.75 19.08
C ALA A 229 -8.70 -7.90 18.06
N VAL A 230 -10.00 -8.22 17.90
CA VAL A 230 -10.89 -7.54 16.94
C VAL A 230 -12.18 -7.00 17.59
N GLY A 231 -12.29 -7.03 18.91
CA GLY A 231 -13.50 -6.61 19.62
C GLY A 231 -13.62 -5.11 19.80
N GLY A 232 -14.85 -4.57 19.69
CA GLY A 232 -15.15 -3.19 20.09
C GLY A 232 -14.52 -2.08 19.26
N VAL A 233 -14.02 -2.37 18.04
CA VAL A 233 -13.30 -1.38 17.23
C VAL A 233 -14.23 -0.41 16.52
N PRO A 234 -13.86 0.89 16.40
CA PRO A 234 -14.64 1.90 15.70
C PRO A 234 -14.68 1.64 14.20
N VAL A 235 -15.60 2.33 13.53
CA VAL A 235 -15.59 2.39 12.05
C VAL A 235 -14.48 3.34 11.58
N THR A 236 -13.70 2.93 10.60
CA THR A 236 -12.69 3.77 9.95
C THR A 236 -13.37 5.00 9.35
N PRO A 237 -12.91 6.22 9.65
CA PRO A 237 -13.45 7.43 9.01
C PRO A 237 -13.34 7.34 7.49
N GLY A 238 -14.43 7.62 6.80
CA GLY A 238 -14.43 7.71 5.33
C GLY A 238 -13.66 8.93 4.83
N PRO A 239 -13.08 8.87 3.63
CA PRO A 239 -12.48 10.03 3.00
C PRO A 239 -13.54 11.11 2.67
N ASP A 240 -13.16 12.38 2.76
CA ASP A 240 -14.03 13.47 2.35
C ASP A 240 -14.18 13.56 0.82
N ALA A 241 -15.15 14.34 0.37
CA ALA A 241 -15.48 14.48 -1.06
C ALA A 241 -14.33 15.12 -1.87
N ALA A 242 -13.56 16.04 -1.28
CA ALA A 242 -12.46 16.71 -1.94
C ALA A 242 -11.29 15.73 -2.17
N LEU A 243 -10.99 14.89 -1.18
CA LEU A 243 -9.97 13.87 -1.29
C LEU A 243 -10.33 12.81 -2.35
N LEU A 244 -11.60 12.37 -2.37
CA LEU A 244 -12.11 11.45 -3.40
C LEU A 244 -12.06 12.08 -4.80
N HIS A 245 -12.40 13.34 -4.92
CA HIS A 245 -12.30 14.06 -6.19
C HIS A 245 -10.85 14.09 -6.69
N THR A 246 -9.91 14.47 -5.83
CA THR A 246 -8.47 14.46 -6.16
C THR A 246 -8.00 13.08 -6.57
N LEU A 247 -8.35 12.04 -5.80
CA LEU A 247 -8.00 10.66 -6.14
C LEU A 247 -8.54 10.26 -7.51
N ARG A 248 -9.84 10.50 -7.77
CA ARG A 248 -10.54 10.04 -8.97
C ARG A 248 -10.14 10.78 -10.24
N THR A 249 -9.81 12.07 -10.14
CA THR A 249 -9.59 12.92 -11.33
C THR A 249 -8.14 13.26 -11.60
N GLN A 250 -7.30 13.32 -10.57
CA GLN A 250 -5.91 13.78 -10.71
C GLN A 250 -4.91 12.65 -10.50
N ILE A 251 -5.12 11.82 -9.46
CA ILE A 251 -4.13 10.82 -9.06
C ILE A 251 -4.34 9.50 -9.80
N ASP A 252 -5.56 9.00 -9.83
CA ASP A 252 -5.86 7.68 -10.42
C ASP A 252 -7.11 7.71 -11.32
N PRO A 253 -7.13 8.58 -12.36
CA PRO A 253 -8.27 8.69 -13.28
C PRO A 253 -8.48 7.41 -14.09
N HIS A 254 -7.46 6.56 -14.20
CA HIS A 254 -7.50 5.30 -14.93
C HIS A 254 -7.78 4.09 -14.06
N ARG A 255 -8.00 4.29 -12.76
CA ARG A 255 -8.31 3.23 -11.78
C ARG A 255 -7.23 2.13 -11.73
N VAL A 256 -5.96 2.53 -11.74
CA VAL A 256 -4.82 1.61 -11.61
C VAL A 256 -4.91 0.80 -10.32
N ARG A 257 -5.49 1.37 -9.25
CA ARG A 257 -5.75 0.70 -7.96
C ARG A 257 -6.55 -0.58 -8.09
N ASP A 258 -7.49 -0.67 -9.04
CA ASP A 258 -8.42 -1.81 -9.17
C ASP A 258 -7.70 -3.11 -9.56
N ILE A 259 -6.49 -3.01 -10.14
CA ILE A 259 -5.73 -4.17 -10.59
C ILE A 259 -5.37 -5.12 -9.46
N GLU A 260 -5.29 -4.61 -8.24
CA GLU A 260 -4.95 -5.43 -7.07
C GLU A 260 -6.13 -6.25 -6.53
N PHE A 261 -7.34 -5.86 -6.89
CA PHE A 261 -8.58 -6.57 -6.55
C PHE A 261 -9.04 -7.52 -7.65
N ALA A 262 -8.55 -7.33 -8.87
CA ALA A 262 -8.90 -8.18 -10.00
C ALA A 262 -8.07 -9.48 -10.01
N THR A 263 -8.69 -10.58 -10.40
CA THR A 263 -8.05 -11.90 -10.51
C THR A 263 -8.33 -12.54 -11.87
N GLY A 264 -7.53 -13.53 -12.28
CA GLY A 264 -7.75 -14.33 -13.48
C GLY A 264 -7.93 -13.50 -14.76
N ALA A 265 -8.99 -13.76 -15.51
CA ALA A 265 -9.29 -13.09 -16.78
C ALA A 265 -9.56 -11.59 -16.60
N ALA A 266 -10.28 -11.19 -15.56
CA ALA A 266 -10.57 -9.80 -15.27
C ALA A 266 -9.30 -8.98 -15.00
N ARG A 267 -8.32 -9.55 -14.30
CA ARG A 267 -7.01 -8.91 -14.11
C ARG A 267 -6.27 -8.73 -15.43
N ARG A 268 -6.26 -9.76 -16.28
CA ARG A 268 -5.60 -9.69 -17.60
C ARG A 268 -6.23 -8.60 -18.46
N GLU A 269 -7.56 -8.53 -18.51
CA GLU A 269 -8.27 -7.49 -19.25
C GLU A 269 -7.98 -6.09 -18.73
N ALA A 270 -7.98 -5.90 -17.40
CA ALA A 270 -7.63 -4.63 -16.77
C ALA A 270 -6.19 -4.20 -17.13
N LEU A 271 -5.22 -5.12 -17.10
CA LEU A 271 -3.84 -4.87 -17.49
C LEU A 271 -3.73 -4.43 -18.95
N LEU A 272 -4.37 -5.12 -19.88
CA LEU A 272 -4.36 -4.78 -21.29
C LEU A 272 -4.98 -3.40 -21.55
N ARG A 273 -6.10 -3.10 -20.90
CA ARG A 273 -6.78 -1.80 -20.99
C ARG A 273 -5.91 -0.66 -20.48
N LEU A 274 -5.27 -0.83 -19.32
CA LEU A 274 -4.37 0.17 -18.75
C LEU A 274 -3.15 0.38 -19.66
N HIS A 275 -2.52 -0.69 -20.12
CA HIS A 275 -1.37 -0.61 -21.02
C HIS A 275 -1.69 0.13 -22.33
N ALA A 276 -2.83 -0.16 -22.94
CA ALA A 276 -3.26 0.54 -24.17
C ALA A 276 -3.44 2.05 -23.93
N ARG A 277 -4.01 2.47 -22.81
CA ARG A 277 -4.17 3.88 -22.44
C ARG A 277 -2.84 4.59 -22.19
N GLU A 278 -1.94 3.95 -21.47
CA GLU A 278 -0.62 4.50 -21.18
C GLU A 278 0.23 4.65 -22.45
N THR A 279 0.14 3.69 -23.36
CA THR A 279 0.82 3.76 -24.66
C THR A 279 0.28 4.92 -25.50
N ALA A 280 -1.04 5.11 -25.55
CA ALA A 280 -1.63 6.24 -26.25
C ALA A 280 -1.20 7.60 -25.66
N HIS A 281 -1.08 7.69 -24.34
CA HIS A 281 -0.62 8.91 -23.65
C HIS A 281 0.88 9.18 -23.87
N ALA A 282 1.70 8.15 -23.98
CA ALA A 282 3.15 8.28 -24.21
C ALA A 282 3.49 8.70 -25.66
N LEU A 283 2.55 8.53 -26.60
CA LEU A 283 2.69 8.90 -28.00
C LEU A 283 2.11 10.28 -28.33
N ALA A 284 1.37 10.89 -27.41
CA ALA A 284 0.82 12.23 -27.51
C ALA A 284 1.75 13.27 -26.86
#